data_a0efa598a25412b7d44f49f808c03c5c
#
_entry.id   a0efa598a25412b7d44f49f808c03c5c
#
_cell.length_a   1.000
_cell.length_b   1.000
_cell.length_c   1.000
_cell.angle_alpha   90.00
_cell.angle_beta   90.00
_cell.angle_gamma   90.00
#
_symmetry.space_group_name_H-M   'P 1'
#
loop_
_entity.id
_entity.type
_entity.pdbx_description
1 polymer ?
#
loop_
_entity_poly.entity_id
_entity_poly.type
_entity_poly.pdbx_seq_one_letter_code
_entity_poly.pdbx_strand_id
1 'polypeptide(L)'
;MSAKTKRLTTSQAIILYLQNQYVERDGKVQPFFKGCFGIFGHGNVAGIGQALKQYPSFKYYQCRNEQAMVHTAIAYAKTTNRMGAFVCTSSIGPGATNMITGAATATINRIPVLLLPGDIFSSRD
;
A
#
# COMPACT_ATOMS: atom_id res chain seq x y z
N MET A 1 -0.18 17.08 29.62
CA MET A 1 -1.30 16.38 28.93
C MET A 1 -0.88 14.95 28.66
N SER A 2 -1.57 13.95 29.21
CA SER A 2 -1.28 12.54 28.94
C SER A 2 -1.58 12.25 27.46
N ALA A 3 -0.59 11.74 26.72
CA ALA A 3 -0.79 11.33 25.35
C ALA A 3 -1.85 10.21 25.31
N LYS A 4 -2.94 10.42 24.59
CA LYS A 4 -3.94 9.37 24.39
C LYS A 4 -3.32 8.24 23.56
N THR A 5 -2.98 7.13 24.20
CA THR A 5 -2.51 5.93 23.51
C THR A 5 -3.69 5.12 22.98
N LYS A 6 -3.51 4.48 21.83
CA LYS A 6 -4.47 3.57 21.22
C LYS A 6 -3.80 2.22 20.97
N ARG A 7 -4.42 1.12 21.42
CA ARG A 7 -3.95 -0.23 21.09
C ARG A 7 -4.43 -0.61 19.69
N LEU A 8 -3.50 -0.97 18.82
CA LEU A 8 -3.75 -1.32 17.42
C LEU A 8 -2.98 -2.60 17.06
N THR A 9 -3.47 -3.34 16.09
CA THR A 9 -2.64 -4.30 15.37
C THR A 9 -1.67 -3.54 14.45
N THR A 10 -0.57 -4.18 14.05
CA THR A 10 0.39 -3.58 13.10
C THR A 10 -0.30 -3.13 11.81
N SER A 11 -1.19 -3.95 11.26
CA SER A 11 -1.94 -3.59 10.04
C SER A 11 -2.86 -2.39 10.22
N GLN A 12 -3.54 -2.29 11.36
CA GLN A 12 -4.33 -1.10 11.70
C GLN A 12 -3.47 0.15 11.80
N ALA A 13 -2.30 0.02 12.45
CA ALA A 13 -1.36 1.14 12.57
C ALA A 13 -0.84 1.59 11.20
N ILE A 14 -0.50 0.65 10.31
CA ILE A 14 -0.06 0.94 8.95
C ILE A 14 -1.15 1.71 8.19
N ILE A 15 -2.38 1.21 8.14
CA ILE A 15 -3.47 1.87 7.40
C ILE A 15 -3.75 3.26 7.94
N LEU A 16 -3.81 3.43 9.27
CA LEU A 16 -4.00 4.74 9.88
C LEU A 16 -2.84 5.70 9.59
N TYR A 17 -1.60 5.21 9.62
CA TYR A 17 -0.44 6.01 9.26
C TYR A 17 -0.53 6.50 7.81
N LEU A 18 -0.82 5.60 6.88
CA LEU A 18 -0.90 5.92 5.44
C LEU A 18 -2.02 6.93 5.13
N GLN A 19 -3.17 6.84 5.81
CA GLN A 19 -4.27 7.79 5.66
C GLN A 19 -3.89 9.22 6.08
N ASN A 20 -2.92 9.35 6.98
CA ASN A 20 -2.48 10.62 7.54
C ASN A 20 -1.19 11.16 6.91
N GLN A 21 -0.77 10.60 5.78
CA GLN A 21 0.35 11.14 5.01
C GLN A 21 -0.16 12.16 4.00
N TYR A 22 0.38 13.36 4.07
CA TYR A 22 0.03 14.47 3.19
C TYR A 22 1.26 14.96 2.43
N VAL A 23 1.04 15.54 1.29
CA VAL A 23 2.06 16.20 0.48
C VAL A 23 1.58 17.61 0.17
N GLU A 24 2.52 18.55 0.18
CA GLU A 24 2.27 19.94 -0.18
C GLU A 24 3.18 20.34 -1.34
N ARG A 25 2.60 21.05 -2.30
CA ARG A 25 3.31 21.72 -3.38
C ARG A 25 2.52 22.94 -3.83
N ASP A 26 3.21 24.07 -3.97
CA ASP A 26 2.63 25.32 -4.45
C ASP A 26 1.39 25.76 -3.62
N GLY A 27 1.45 25.57 -2.30
CA GLY A 27 0.37 25.90 -1.38
C GLY A 27 -0.83 24.96 -1.40
N LYS A 28 -0.76 23.86 -2.16
CA LYS A 28 -1.81 22.82 -2.21
C LYS A 28 -1.41 21.62 -1.39
N VAL A 29 -2.18 21.36 -0.33
CA VAL A 29 -2.03 20.19 0.55
C VAL A 29 -3.05 19.13 0.15
N GLN A 30 -2.59 17.88 -0.01
CA GLN A 30 -3.49 16.76 -0.31
C GLN A 30 -2.98 15.45 0.30
N PRO A 31 -3.88 14.46 0.55
CA PRO A 31 -3.44 13.14 0.97
C PRO A 31 -2.49 12.53 -0.06
N PHE A 32 -1.36 12.00 0.41
CA PHE A 32 -0.35 11.40 -0.48
C PHE A 32 -0.79 10.02 -0.97
N PHE A 33 -1.16 9.11 -0.06
CA PHE A 33 -1.66 7.79 -0.45
C PHE A 33 -3.16 7.84 -0.73
N LYS A 34 -3.55 7.47 -1.95
CA LYS A 34 -4.94 7.54 -2.44
C LYS A 34 -5.74 6.26 -2.20
N GLY A 35 -5.07 5.20 -1.79
CA GLY A 35 -5.69 3.91 -1.51
C GLY A 35 -4.71 2.75 -1.68
N CYS A 36 -5.26 1.56 -1.65
CA CYS A 36 -4.52 0.31 -1.75
C CYS A 36 -5.04 -0.53 -2.92
N PHE A 37 -4.17 -0.86 -3.84
CA PHE A 37 -4.36 -1.96 -4.78
C PHE A 37 -3.96 -3.27 -4.10
N GLY A 38 -4.67 -4.38 -4.39
CA GLY A 38 -4.31 -5.61 -3.73
C GLY A 38 -4.77 -6.89 -4.43
N ILE A 39 -4.01 -7.95 -4.12
CA ILE A 39 -4.32 -9.34 -4.39
C ILE A 39 -3.94 -10.10 -3.12
N PHE A 40 -4.91 -10.42 -2.27
CA PHE A 40 -4.62 -11.01 -0.98
C PHE A 40 -4.18 -12.46 -1.06
N GLY A 41 -3.31 -12.85 -0.13
CA GLY A 41 -3.02 -14.22 0.25
C GLY A 41 -3.34 -14.45 1.73
N HIS A 42 -3.06 -15.65 2.23
CA HIS A 42 -3.35 -16.04 3.61
C HIS A 42 -2.69 -15.12 4.66
N GLY A 43 -1.46 -14.69 4.41
CA GLY A 43 -0.69 -13.91 5.39
C GLY A 43 -1.24 -12.50 5.64
N ASN A 44 -1.85 -11.87 4.66
CA ASN A 44 -2.25 -10.47 4.77
C ASN A 44 -3.76 -10.20 4.67
N VAL A 45 -4.59 -11.21 4.34
CA VAL A 45 -6.05 -11.04 4.31
C VAL A 45 -6.61 -10.74 5.70
N ALA A 46 -6.15 -11.45 6.73
CA ALA A 46 -6.57 -11.24 8.12
C ALA A 46 -5.90 -10.01 8.77
N GLY A 47 -4.81 -9.52 8.20
CA GLY A 47 -4.11 -8.31 8.64
C GLY A 47 -4.57 -7.07 7.89
N ILE A 48 -3.92 -6.81 6.74
CA ILE A 48 -4.18 -5.61 5.93
C ILE A 48 -5.62 -5.60 5.39
N GLY A 49 -6.15 -6.75 4.91
CA GLY A 49 -7.51 -6.83 4.41
C GLY A 49 -8.55 -6.48 5.47
N GLN A 50 -8.39 -6.98 6.70
CA GLN A 50 -9.27 -6.63 7.81
C GLN A 50 -9.15 -5.14 8.18
N ALA A 51 -7.93 -4.60 8.23
CA ALA A 51 -7.72 -3.19 8.53
C ALA A 51 -8.36 -2.27 7.47
N LEU A 52 -8.22 -2.60 6.19
CA LEU A 52 -8.88 -1.87 5.10
C LEU A 52 -10.41 -1.88 5.23
N LYS A 53 -11.00 -3.01 5.65
CA LYS A 53 -12.44 -3.10 5.91
C LYS A 53 -12.87 -2.22 7.09
N GLN A 54 -12.04 -2.10 8.12
CA GLN A 54 -12.31 -1.27 9.30
C GLN A 54 -12.14 0.24 9.02
N TYR A 55 -11.30 0.59 8.06
CA TYR A 55 -11.01 1.98 7.66
C TYR A 55 -11.39 2.23 6.20
N PRO A 56 -12.70 2.23 5.85
CA PRO A 56 -13.17 2.26 4.47
C PRO A 56 -12.90 3.58 3.73
N SER A 57 -12.47 4.62 4.45
CA SER A 57 -12.00 5.87 3.85
C SER A 57 -10.69 5.68 3.07
N PHE A 58 -9.87 4.68 3.44
CA PHE A 58 -8.72 4.25 2.66
C PHE A 58 -9.14 3.22 1.62
N LYS A 59 -9.41 3.68 0.40
CA LYS A 59 -10.03 2.87 -0.66
C LYS A 59 -9.20 1.65 -1.03
N TYR A 60 -9.87 0.52 -1.19
CA TYR A 60 -9.29 -0.73 -1.70
C TYR A 60 -9.77 -1.00 -3.13
N TYR A 61 -8.86 -1.44 -3.97
CA TYR A 61 -9.11 -1.81 -5.36
C TYR A 61 -8.54 -3.20 -5.63
N GLN A 62 -9.42 -4.14 -5.95
CA GLN A 62 -9.03 -5.50 -6.30
C GLN A 62 -8.31 -5.53 -7.63
N CYS A 63 -7.13 -6.12 -7.67
CA CYS A 63 -6.35 -6.38 -8.87
C CYS A 63 -6.34 -7.88 -9.21
N ARG A 64 -5.86 -8.23 -10.39
CA ARG A 64 -5.81 -9.61 -10.89
C ARG A 64 -4.41 -10.06 -11.30
N ASN A 65 -3.44 -9.16 -11.31
CA ASN A 65 -2.04 -9.43 -11.61
C ASN A 65 -1.16 -8.41 -10.88
N GLU A 66 -0.17 -8.88 -10.15
CA GLU A 66 0.64 -8.06 -9.27
C GLU A 66 1.58 -7.12 -10.05
N GLN A 67 2.12 -7.56 -11.17
CA GLN A 67 2.95 -6.71 -12.01
C GLN A 67 2.13 -5.58 -12.61
N ALA A 68 0.95 -5.89 -13.17
CA ALA A 68 0.03 -4.88 -13.72
C ALA A 68 -0.43 -3.90 -12.63
N MET A 69 -0.67 -4.39 -11.42
CA MET A 69 -1.00 -3.59 -10.24
C MET A 69 0.06 -2.52 -9.96
N VAL A 70 1.33 -2.92 -9.90
CA VAL A 70 2.43 -1.98 -9.64
C VAL A 70 2.60 -0.99 -10.81
N HIS A 71 2.49 -1.44 -12.06
CA HIS A 71 2.53 -0.55 -13.22
C HIS A 71 1.39 0.47 -13.22
N THR A 72 0.19 0.09 -12.77
CA THR A 72 -0.94 1.01 -12.59
C THR A 72 -0.63 2.07 -11.53
N ALA A 73 -0.04 1.67 -10.40
CA ALA A 73 0.40 2.61 -9.37
C ALA A 73 1.47 3.58 -9.89
N ILE A 74 2.42 3.09 -10.69
CA ILE A 74 3.44 3.91 -11.36
C ILE A 74 2.79 4.93 -12.30
N ALA A 75 1.88 4.48 -13.15
CA ALA A 75 1.17 5.36 -14.09
C ALA A 75 0.43 6.47 -13.36
N TYR A 76 -0.28 6.12 -12.28
CA TYR A 76 -0.96 7.10 -11.43
C TYR A 76 0.02 8.15 -10.85
N ALA A 77 1.11 7.70 -10.25
CA ALA A 77 2.08 8.61 -9.66
C ALA A 77 2.75 9.52 -10.70
N LYS A 78 2.97 9.01 -11.94
CA LYS A 78 3.45 9.84 -13.07
C LYS A 78 2.45 10.89 -13.48
N THR A 79 1.19 10.52 -13.69
CA THR A 79 0.13 11.44 -14.14
C THR A 79 -0.20 12.51 -13.11
N THR A 80 0.02 12.22 -11.83
CA THR A 80 -0.15 13.20 -10.74
C THR A 80 1.13 13.97 -10.40
N ASN A 81 2.15 13.91 -11.25
CA ASN A 81 3.45 14.56 -11.01
C ASN A 81 4.05 14.23 -9.65
N ARG A 82 3.93 12.98 -9.21
CA ARG A 82 4.38 12.46 -7.90
C ARG A 82 3.69 13.10 -6.68
N MET A 83 2.54 13.77 -6.89
CA MET A 83 1.74 14.35 -5.81
C MET A 83 0.77 13.34 -5.17
N GLY A 84 0.84 12.10 -5.60
CA GLY A 84 0.06 11.01 -5.03
C GLY A 84 0.66 9.65 -5.39
N ALA A 85 0.43 8.68 -4.52
CA ALA A 85 0.88 7.30 -4.71
C ALA A 85 -0.22 6.32 -4.29
N PHE A 86 -0.06 5.07 -4.72
CA PHE A 86 -0.84 3.94 -4.22
C PHE A 86 0.05 2.97 -3.45
N VAL A 87 -0.57 2.30 -2.50
CA VAL A 87 -0.02 1.11 -1.86
C VAL A 87 -0.39 -0.11 -2.70
N CYS A 88 0.53 -1.06 -2.85
CA CYS A 88 0.28 -2.33 -3.52
C CYS A 88 0.55 -3.47 -2.54
N THR A 89 -0.45 -4.31 -2.28
CA THR A 89 -0.30 -5.48 -1.41
C THR A 89 -0.54 -6.77 -2.19
N SER A 90 0.23 -7.81 -1.91
CA SER A 90 0.13 -9.10 -2.58
C SER A 90 0.24 -10.25 -1.59
N SER A 91 -0.01 -11.47 -2.07
CA SER A 91 0.34 -12.68 -1.33
C SER A 91 1.86 -12.83 -1.19
N ILE A 92 2.28 -13.84 -0.44
CA ILE A 92 3.68 -14.26 -0.29
C ILE A 92 4.25 -14.85 -1.59
N GLY A 93 5.56 -15.08 -1.61
CA GLY A 93 6.24 -15.89 -2.62
C GLY A 93 5.96 -15.42 -4.05
N PRO A 94 5.31 -16.24 -4.90
CA PRO A 94 5.07 -15.89 -6.31
C PRO A 94 4.33 -14.58 -6.51
N GLY A 95 3.36 -14.24 -5.66
CA GLY A 95 2.66 -12.96 -5.71
C GLY A 95 3.59 -11.79 -5.42
N ALA A 96 4.41 -11.89 -4.37
CA ALA A 96 5.41 -10.88 -4.03
C ALA A 96 6.46 -10.74 -5.15
N THR A 97 6.99 -11.84 -5.67
CA THR A 97 7.99 -11.82 -6.75
C THR A 97 7.44 -11.27 -8.06
N ASN A 98 6.15 -11.47 -8.34
CA ASN A 98 5.51 -10.90 -9.54
C ASN A 98 5.43 -9.36 -9.51
N MET A 99 5.65 -8.70 -8.38
CA MET A 99 5.77 -7.24 -8.29
C MET A 99 7.15 -6.71 -8.70
N ILE A 100 8.18 -7.55 -8.78
CA ILE A 100 9.59 -7.14 -8.90
C ILE A 100 9.85 -6.32 -10.16
N THR A 101 9.33 -6.72 -11.32
CA THR A 101 9.47 -5.96 -12.56
C THR A 101 8.88 -4.55 -12.44
N GLY A 102 7.72 -4.44 -11.81
CA GLY A 102 7.12 -3.14 -11.50
C GLY A 102 7.98 -2.33 -10.53
N ALA A 103 8.50 -2.95 -9.46
CA ALA A 103 9.40 -2.30 -8.51
C ALA A 103 10.65 -1.74 -9.20
N ALA A 104 11.29 -2.54 -10.08
CA ALA A 104 12.43 -2.11 -10.87
C ALA A 104 12.07 -0.90 -11.75
N THR A 105 10.92 -0.95 -12.42
CA THR A 105 10.41 0.18 -13.23
C THR A 105 10.21 1.45 -12.40
N ALA A 106 9.62 1.32 -11.22
CA ALA A 106 9.44 2.45 -10.30
C ALA A 106 10.78 3.05 -9.87
N THR A 107 11.74 2.20 -9.51
CA THR A 107 13.05 2.58 -9.02
C THR A 107 13.84 3.35 -10.09
N ILE A 108 13.95 2.81 -11.30
CA ILE A 108 14.68 3.46 -12.42
C ILE A 108 14.08 4.82 -12.74
N ASN A 109 12.75 4.94 -12.70
CA ASN A 109 12.04 6.18 -13.01
C ASN A 109 11.87 7.11 -11.78
N ARG A 110 12.33 6.72 -10.60
CA ARG A 110 12.18 7.45 -9.33
C ARG A 110 10.70 7.82 -9.07
N ILE A 111 9.81 6.83 -9.24
CA ILE A 111 8.37 6.98 -9.06
C ILE A 111 7.96 6.40 -7.69
N PRO A 112 7.21 7.16 -6.86
CA PRO A 112 6.80 6.66 -5.55
C PRO A 112 5.70 5.60 -5.68
N VAL A 113 6.00 4.40 -5.17
CA VAL A 113 5.05 3.29 -4.99
C VAL A 113 5.42 2.59 -3.70
N LEU A 114 4.46 2.28 -2.86
CA LEU A 114 4.70 1.49 -1.65
C LEU A 114 4.25 0.05 -1.88
N LEU A 115 5.17 -0.89 -1.71
CA LEU A 115 4.89 -2.33 -1.82
C LEU A 115 4.84 -2.95 -0.42
N LEU A 116 3.74 -3.62 -0.11
CA LEU A 116 3.49 -4.33 1.15
C LEU A 116 3.12 -5.79 0.82
N PRO A 117 4.07 -6.61 0.39
CA PRO A 117 3.80 -8.04 0.17
C PRO A 117 3.49 -8.73 1.50
N GLY A 118 2.68 -9.79 1.42
CA GLY A 118 2.55 -10.72 2.54
C GLY A 118 3.85 -11.50 2.76
N ASP A 119 3.95 -12.13 3.92
CA ASP A 119 5.05 -13.03 4.26
C ASP A 119 4.50 -14.32 4.86
N ILE A 120 5.35 -15.31 5.04
CA ILE A 120 5.01 -16.57 5.70
C ILE A 120 4.76 -16.33 7.19
N PHE A 121 4.04 -17.24 7.83
CA PHE A 121 3.89 -17.22 9.29
C PHE A 121 5.25 -17.46 9.96
N SER A 122 5.53 -16.69 11.00
CA SER A 122 6.80 -16.78 11.77
C SER A 122 7.03 -18.13 12.47
N SER A 123 5.96 -18.88 12.68
CA SER A 123 5.95 -20.18 13.35
C SER A 123 5.40 -21.29 12.43
N ARG A 124 5.79 -21.30 11.18
CA ARG A 124 5.40 -22.36 10.24
C ARG A 124 6.42 -23.48 10.29
N ASP A 125 6.01 -24.60 10.88
CA ASP A 125 6.73 -25.88 10.86
C ASP A 125 6.42 -26.64 9.57
#